data_028289dbce1ff0c260d7cbd70454ac7d
#
_entry.id   028289dbce1ff0c260d7cbd70454ac7d
#
_cell.length_a   1.000
_cell.length_b   1.000
_cell.length_c   1.000
_cell.angle_alpha   90.00
_cell.angle_beta   90.00
_cell.angle_gamma   90.00
#
_symmetry.space_group_name_H-M   'P 1'
#
loop_
_entity.id
_entity.type
_entity.pdbx_description
1 polymer ?
#
loop_
_entity_poly.entity_id
_entity_poly.type
_entity_poly.pdbx_seq_one_letter_code
_entity_poly.pdbx_strand_id
1 'polypeptide(L)'
;LFFLSELRTLFLETLGVPEDQSETPASSAYFIALGAIWAQEGALLDYAVLERRLKGLSAAAKTKSSSLQPLFSDTADYEAFLARHAKAKVQRADLSSHKGPAYLGIDAGSTTTKLVLINGNGELLYEDYGSNEGRPLAVAVSALKKVYDSLSKDSYIAYAGVTGYGEKMV
;
A
#
# COMPACT_ATOMS: atom_id res chain seq x y z
N LEU A 1 5.02 7.40 17.58
CA LEU A 1 5.40 8.61 18.34
C LEU A 1 6.75 8.41 19.06
N PHE A 2 6.95 7.33 19.80
CA PHE A 2 8.14 7.13 20.65
C PHE A 2 9.48 7.03 19.90
N PHE A 3 9.46 6.68 18.61
CA PHE A 3 10.66 6.51 17.78
C PHE A 3 11.09 7.76 17.02
N LEU A 4 10.27 8.80 17.02
CA LEU A 4 10.50 10.04 16.30
C LEU A 4 10.52 11.20 17.28
N SER A 5 11.72 11.63 17.66
CA SER A 5 11.92 12.72 18.63
C SER A 5 11.19 14.00 18.25
N GLU A 6 11.29 14.37 16.96
CA GLU A 6 10.66 15.59 16.43
C GLU A 6 9.13 15.53 16.53
N LEU A 7 8.54 14.37 16.23
CA LEU A 7 7.10 14.18 16.33
C LEU A 7 6.63 14.20 17.79
N ARG A 8 7.44 13.65 18.70
CA ARG A 8 7.16 13.71 20.15
C ARG A 8 7.18 15.16 20.63
N THR A 9 8.22 15.92 20.30
CA THR A 9 8.35 17.34 20.67
C THR A 9 7.14 18.13 20.18
N LEU A 10 6.81 18.02 18.89
CA LEU A 10 5.66 18.70 18.30
C LEU A 10 4.33 18.31 18.98
N PHE A 11 4.19 17.04 19.38
CA PHE A 11 3.01 16.56 20.08
C PHE A 11 2.88 17.20 21.49
N LEU A 12 3.99 17.25 22.25
CA LEU A 12 4.01 17.90 23.56
C LEU A 12 3.72 19.40 23.46
N GLU A 13 4.33 20.08 22.50
CA GLU A 13 4.07 21.50 22.21
C GLU A 13 2.59 21.74 21.88
N THR A 14 2.01 20.90 21.00
CA THR A 14 0.60 21.01 20.61
C THR A 14 -0.35 20.83 21.78
N LEU A 15 -0.03 19.94 22.72
CA LEU A 15 -0.82 19.68 23.91
C LEU A 15 -0.54 20.67 25.05
N GLY A 16 0.49 21.51 24.93
CA GLY A 16 0.93 22.42 25.99
C GLY A 16 1.49 21.68 27.21
N VAL A 17 2.06 20.48 27.04
CA VAL A 17 2.65 19.68 28.11
C VAL A 17 4.14 19.98 28.20
N PRO A 18 4.64 20.50 29.32
CA PRO A 18 6.07 20.70 29.56
C PRO A 18 6.85 19.40 29.50
N GLU A 19 8.09 19.46 29.03
CA GLU A 19 8.92 18.25 28.84
C GLU A 19 9.21 17.52 30.18
N ASP A 20 9.36 18.28 31.28
CA ASP A 20 9.54 17.76 32.62
C ASP A 20 8.31 17.05 33.22
N GLN A 21 7.14 17.24 32.59
CA GLN A 21 5.90 16.53 32.92
C GLN A 21 5.63 15.36 31.95
N SER A 22 6.55 15.06 31.04
CA SER A 22 6.44 13.97 30.10
C SER A 22 7.53 12.93 30.37
N GLU A 23 7.18 11.68 30.39
CA GLU A 23 8.12 10.58 30.53
C GLU A 23 8.05 9.64 29.34
N THR A 24 9.22 9.30 28.78
CA THR A 24 9.34 8.34 27.68
C THR A 24 10.41 7.31 28.04
N PRO A 25 10.07 6.32 28.86
CA PRO A 25 11.01 5.26 29.24
C PRO A 25 11.53 4.48 28.04
N ALA A 26 12.74 3.94 28.16
CA ALA A 26 13.35 3.11 27.10
C ALA A 26 12.48 1.90 26.70
N SER A 27 11.63 1.42 27.64
CA SER A 27 10.68 0.33 27.40
C SER A 27 9.35 0.75 26.80
N SER A 28 9.13 2.03 26.47
CA SER A 28 7.83 2.56 25.97
C SER A 28 7.33 1.85 24.72
N ALA A 29 8.22 1.35 23.87
CA ALA A 29 7.86 0.54 22.71
C ALA A 29 7.12 -0.77 23.07
N TYR A 30 7.30 -1.24 24.29
CA TYR A 30 6.73 -2.50 24.79
C TYR A 30 5.54 -2.30 25.75
N PHE A 31 5.08 -1.06 25.98
CA PHE A 31 4.02 -0.78 26.94
C PHE A 31 2.73 -1.53 26.67
N ILE A 32 2.36 -1.75 25.43
CA ILE A 32 1.17 -2.54 25.09
C ILE A 32 1.35 -4.00 25.54
N ALA A 33 2.52 -4.58 25.30
CA ALA A 33 2.83 -5.95 25.70
C ALA A 33 2.94 -6.08 27.25
N LEU A 34 3.57 -5.12 27.90
CA LEU A 34 3.65 -5.05 29.37
C LEU A 34 2.26 -4.87 29.99
N GLY A 35 1.44 -3.99 29.43
CA GLY A 35 0.06 -3.80 29.84
C GLY A 35 -0.77 -5.07 29.72
N ALA A 36 -0.61 -5.81 28.64
CA ALA A 36 -1.28 -7.10 28.47
C ALA A 36 -0.87 -8.13 29.53
N ILE A 37 0.41 -8.15 29.95
CA ILE A 37 0.90 -9.02 31.04
C ILE A 37 0.28 -8.59 32.38
N TRP A 38 0.24 -7.29 32.67
CA TRP A 38 -0.28 -6.77 33.92
C TRP A 38 -1.80 -6.86 34.04
N ALA A 39 -2.50 -6.75 32.93
CA ALA A 39 -3.95 -6.89 32.89
C ALA A 39 -4.42 -8.35 32.87
N GLN A 40 -3.49 -9.31 32.89
CA GLN A 40 -3.85 -10.72 32.85
C GLN A 40 -4.43 -11.16 34.23
N GLU A 41 -5.69 -11.56 34.21
CA GLU A 41 -6.40 -12.15 35.38
C GLU A 41 -6.41 -13.69 35.36
N GLY A 42 -5.73 -14.32 34.43
CA GLY A 42 -5.75 -15.76 34.21
C GLY A 42 -4.62 -16.52 34.93
N ALA A 43 -4.78 -17.82 35.05
CA ALA A 43 -3.72 -18.71 35.55
C ALA A 43 -2.54 -18.74 34.55
N LEU A 44 -1.32 -18.79 35.09
CA LEU A 44 -0.12 -18.99 34.28
C LEU A 44 -0.23 -20.32 33.53
N LEU A 45 0.03 -20.28 32.23
CA LEU A 45 0.07 -21.47 31.39
C LEU A 45 1.47 -22.11 31.49
N ASP A 46 1.51 -23.38 31.84
CA ASP A 46 2.72 -24.18 31.72
C ASP A 46 3.13 -24.29 30.24
N TYR A 47 4.44 -24.24 29.97
CA TYR A 47 4.97 -24.34 28.63
C TYR A 47 4.52 -25.59 27.87
N ALA A 48 4.50 -26.75 28.57
CA ALA A 48 4.05 -28.00 27.99
C ALA A 48 2.55 -27.98 27.58
N VAL A 49 1.73 -27.24 28.34
CA VAL A 49 0.32 -27.03 28.03
C VAL A 49 0.18 -26.14 26.80
N LEU A 50 0.98 -25.07 26.70
CA LEU A 50 0.99 -24.17 25.55
C LEU A 50 1.43 -24.93 24.29
N GLU A 51 2.52 -25.68 24.36
CA GLU A 51 3.02 -26.48 23.23
C GLU A 51 1.96 -27.48 22.74
N ARG A 52 1.30 -28.18 23.67
CA ARG A 52 0.23 -29.13 23.35
C ARG A 52 -0.96 -28.42 22.64
N ARG A 53 -1.35 -27.24 23.13
CA ARG A 53 -2.41 -26.45 22.51
C ARG A 53 -2.03 -26.00 21.10
N LEU A 54 -0.81 -25.52 20.90
CA LEU A 54 -0.32 -25.10 19.59
C LEU A 54 -0.27 -26.28 18.58
N LYS A 55 0.21 -27.45 19.01
CA LYS A 55 0.16 -28.68 18.18
C LYS A 55 -1.28 -29.09 17.85
N GLY A 56 -2.19 -28.92 18.82
CA GLY A 56 -3.63 -29.18 18.60
C GLY A 56 -4.31 -28.20 17.64
N LEU A 57 -3.86 -26.94 17.58
CA LEU A 57 -4.38 -25.95 16.64
C LEU A 57 -4.10 -26.33 15.17
N SER A 58 -2.92 -26.91 14.89
CA SER A 58 -2.58 -27.40 13.55
C SER A 58 -3.47 -28.55 13.09
N ALA A 59 -3.96 -29.38 14.02
CA ALA A 59 -4.91 -30.44 13.75
C ALA A 59 -6.37 -29.93 13.65
N ALA A 60 -6.73 -28.98 14.53
CA ALA A 60 -8.06 -28.38 14.57
C ALA A 60 -8.30 -27.35 13.44
N ALA A 61 -7.25 -26.74 12.90
CA ALA A 61 -7.36 -25.86 11.73
C ALA A 61 -7.85 -26.60 10.47
N LYS A 62 -7.78 -27.94 10.48
CA LYS A 62 -8.39 -28.78 9.42
C LYS A 62 -9.87 -29.10 9.68
N THR A 63 -10.41 -28.79 10.86
CA THR A 63 -11.78 -29.06 11.22
C THR A 63 -12.49 -27.78 11.65
N LYS A 64 -13.28 -27.23 10.71
CA LYS A 64 -14.31 -26.21 10.95
C LYS A 64 -13.85 -24.92 11.65
N SER A 65 -13.02 -24.14 10.98
CA SER A 65 -13.14 -22.70 11.15
C SER A 65 -14.41 -22.26 10.37
N SER A 66 -15.13 -21.24 10.85
CA SER A 66 -16.14 -20.50 10.08
C SER A 66 -15.44 -19.69 8.97
N SER A 67 -14.56 -20.35 8.23
CA SER A 67 -13.87 -19.76 7.10
C SER A 67 -14.91 -19.51 6.00
N LEU A 68 -14.76 -18.38 5.34
CA LEU A 68 -15.46 -18.13 4.09
C LEU A 68 -15.21 -19.31 3.14
N GLN A 69 -16.20 -19.61 2.31
CA GLN A 69 -16.00 -20.57 1.24
C GLN A 69 -14.78 -20.19 0.42
N PRO A 70 -14.00 -21.15 -0.10
CA PRO A 70 -12.93 -20.87 -1.03
C PRO A 70 -13.40 -19.97 -2.16
N LEU A 71 -12.55 -19.06 -2.64
CA LEU A 71 -12.89 -18.14 -3.72
C LEU A 71 -13.27 -18.91 -5.00
N PHE A 72 -12.68 -20.07 -5.21
CA PHE A 72 -12.97 -20.97 -6.32
C PHE A 72 -13.33 -22.35 -5.77
N SER A 73 -14.34 -22.99 -6.31
CA SER A 73 -14.79 -24.31 -5.91
C SER A 73 -13.83 -25.41 -6.39
N ASP A 74 -13.25 -25.21 -7.57
CA ASP A 74 -12.32 -26.13 -8.23
C ASP A 74 -11.45 -25.41 -9.28
N THR A 75 -10.60 -26.17 -9.95
CA THR A 75 -9.70 -25.64 -10.99
C THR A 75 -10.48 -25.09 -12.20
N ALA A 76 -11.59 -25.70 -12.57
CA ALA A 76 -12.38 -25.26 -13.73
C ALA A 76 -13.02 -23.87 -13.45
N ASP A 77 -13.50 -23.64 -12.23
CA ASP A 77 -14.01 -22.34 -11.81
C ASP A 77 -12.91 -21.23 -11.84
N TYR A 78 -11.70 -21.58 -11.39
CA TYR A 78 -10.54 -20.68 -11.50
C TYR A 78 -10.17 -20.38 -12.96
N GLU A 79 -10.14 -21.39 -13.83
CA GLU A 79 -9.87 -21.21 -15.26
C GLU A 79 -10.93 -20.36 -15.95
N ALA A 80 -12.21 -20.55 -15.61
CA ALA A 80 -13.30 -19.72 -16.10
C ALA A 80 -13.15 -18.26 -15.65
N PHE A 81 -12.73 -18.03 -14.42
CA PHE A 81 -12.39 -16.69 -13.91
C PHE A 81 -11.27 -16.05 -14.75
N LEU A 82 -10.16 -16.77 -14.96
CA LEU A 82 -9.04 -16.26 -15.75
C LEU A 82 -9.46 -15.96 -17.20
N ALA A 83 -10.22 -16.84 -17.84
CA ALA A 83 -10.71 -16.65 -19.21
C ALA A 83 -11.63 -15.44 -19.34
N ARG A 84 -12.48 -15.20 -18.34
CA ARG A 84 -13.35 -14.00 -18.28
C ARG A 84 -12.51 -12.72 -18.18
N HIS A 85 -11.52 -12.69 -17.29
CA HIS A 85 -10.69 -11.52 -17.05
C HIS A 85 -9.69 -11.27 -18.19
N ALA A 86 -9.23 -12.31 -18.87
CA ALA A 86 -8.36 -12.18 -20.03
C ALA A 86 -8.98 -11.41 -21.21
N LYS A 87 -10.32 -11.23 -21.22
CA LYS A 87 -11.02 -10.41 -22.21
C LYS A 87 -10.90 -8.91 -21.93
N ALA A 88 -10.67 -8.53 -20.67
CA ALA A 88 -10.53 -7.12 -20.26
C ALA A 88 -9.07 -6.65 -20.48
N LYS A 89 -8.69 -6.49 -21.73
CA LYS A 89 -7.35 -6.01 -22.11
C LYS A 89 -7.41 -4.55 -22.55
N VAL A 90 -6.47 -3.75 -22.04
CA VAL A 90 -6.24 -2.40 -22.54
C VAL A 90 -5.44 -2.49 -23.83
N GLN A 91 -5.91 -1.79 -24.87
CA GLN A 91 -5.14 -1.64 -26.10
C GLN A 91 -3.90 -0.80 -25.81
N ARG A 92 -2.77 -1.18 -26.43
CA ARG A 92 -1.49 -0.50 -26.24
C ARG A 92 -1.00 0.07 -27.56
N ALA A 93 -0.39 1.25 -27.50
CA ALA A 93 0.32 1.87 -28.62
C ALA A 93 1.75 2.23 -28.17
N ASP A 94 2.64 2.40 -29.12
CA ASP A 94 4.03 2.71 -28.85
C ASP A 94 4.23 4.22 -28.58
N LEU A 95 4.75 4.54 -27.40
CA LEU A 95 5.01 5.91 -26.96
C LEU A 95 6.04 6.62 -27.88
N SER A 96 7.07 5.91 -28.30
CA SER A 96 8.17 6.50 -29.08
C SER A 96 7.75 6.96 -30.47
N SER A 97 6.73 6.33 -31.04
CA SER A 97 6.16 6.64 -32.36
C SER A 97 4.85 7.45 -32.29
N HIS A 98 4.32 7.67 -31.08
CA HIS A 98 3.09 8.45 -30.90
C HIS A 98 3.28 9.90 -31.35
N LYS A 99 2.21 10.48 -31.92
CA LYS A 99 2.16 11.89 -32.36
C LYS A 99 0.87 12.54 -31.86
N GLY A 100 0.98 13.80 -31.46
CA GLY A 100 -0.16 14.58 -31.01
C GLY A 100 -0.43 14.49 -29.48
N PRO A 101 -1.69 14.70 -29.08
CA PRO A 101 -2.03 14.82 -27.65
C PRO A 101 -1.98 13.49 -26.92
N ALA A 102 -1.41 13.51 -25.73
CA ALA A 102 -1.46 12.44 -24.75
C ALA A 102 -2.09 12.95 -23.45
N TYR A 103 -2.68 12.06 -22.68
CA TYR A 103 -3.41 12.38 -21.46
C TYR A 103 -2.80 11.61 -20.30
N LEU A 104 -2.40 12.34 -19.26
CA LEU A 104 -1.70 11.82 -18.11
C LEU A 104 -2.65 11.61 -16.93
N GLY A 105 -2.59 10.45 -16.30
CA GLY A 105 -3.25 10.16 -15.02
C GLY A 105 -2.24 9.78 -13.96
N ILE A 106 -2.34 10.36 -12.77
CA ILE A 106 -1.51 10.00 -11.61
C ILE A 106 -2.40 9.65 -10.44
N ASP A 107 -2.23 8.46 -9.86
CA ASP A 107 -2.80 8.08 -8.58
C ASP A 107 -1.69 8.06 -7.53
N ALA A 108 -1.61 9.12 -6.72
CA ALA A 108 -0.65 9.27 -5.64
C ALA A 108 -1.23 8.73 -4.33
N GLY A 109 -1.18 7.41 -4.14
CA GLY A 109 -1.65 6.74 -2.92
C GLY A 109 -0.72 6.96 -1.73
N SER A 110 -1.12 6.47 -0.56
CA SER A 110 -0.30 6.55 0.67
C SER A 110 0.95 5.67 0.62
N THR A 111 0.89 4.53 -0.07
CA THR A 111 1.97 3.54 -0.14
C THR A 111 2.51 3.31 -1.54
N THR A 112 1.69 3.55 -2.56
CA THR A 112 2.05 3.32 -3.97
C THR A 112 1.66 4.51 -4.82
N THR A 113 2.46 4.77 -5.85
CA THR A 113 2.13 5.75 -6.90
C THR A 113 1.97 5.00 -8.22
N LYS A 114 0.94 5.36 -8.98
CA LYS A 114 0.68 4.84 -10.31
C LYS A 114 0.61 6.01 -11.27
N LEU A 115 1.16 5.81 -12.45
CA LEU A 115 1.12 6.78 -13.53
C LEU A 115 0.74 6.08 -14.81
N VAL A 116 -0.18 6.65 -15.55
CA VAL A 116 -0.57 6.17 -16.88
C VAL A 116 -0.59 7.31 -17.88
N LEU A 117 -0.19 7.02 -19.10
CA LEU A 117 -0.33 7.91 -20.24
C LEU A 117 -1.14 7.20 -21.30
N ILE A 118 -2.18 7.84 -21.80
CA ILE A 118 -3.02 7.31 -22.89
C ILE A 118 -3.07 8.30 -24.06
N ASN A 119 -3.36 7.80 -25.24
CA ASN A 119 -3.65 8.66 -26.41
C ASN A 119 -5.14 9.02 -26.50
N GLY A 120 -5.51 9.78 -27.51
CA GLY A 120 -6.89 10.21 -27.75
C GLY A 120 -7.87 9.08 -28.07
N ASN A 121 -7.38 7.88 -28.42
CA ASN A 121 -8.20 6.69 -28.65
C ASN A 121 -8.36 5.83 -27.38
N GLY A 122 -7.75 6.24 -26.26
CA GLY A 122 -7.74 5.47 -25.00
C GLY A 122 -6.74 4.32 -25.00
N GLU A 123 -5.80 4.28 -25.94
CA GLU A 123 -4.74 3.26 -25.94
C GLU A 123 -3.64 3.67 -24.96
N LEU A 124 -3.14 2.69 -24.20
CA LEU A 124 -2.09 2.88 -23.20
C LEU A 124 -0.74 3.08 -23.90
N LEU A 125 -0.14 4.24 -23.70
CA LEU A 125 1.19 4.59 -24.18
C LEU A 125 2.28 4.26 -23.18
N TYR A 126 2.01 4.48 -21.89
CA TYR A 126 2.99 4.28 -20.81
C TYR A 126 2.28 3.98 -19.49
N GLU A 127 2.91 3.17 -18.67
CA GLU A 127 2.49 2.93 -17.28
C GLU A 127 3.70 2.81 -16.36
N ASP A 128 3.56 3.32 -15.15
CA ASP A 128 4.51 3.11 -14.05
C ASP A 128 3.72 2.81 -12.77
N TYR A 129 4.16 1.81 -12.02
CA TYR A 129 3.57 1.40 -10.76
C TYR A 129 4.69 1.04 -9.78
N GLY A 130 4.71 1.68 -8.63
CA GLY A 130 5.73 1.40 -7.64
C GLY A 130 5.36 1.82 -6.22
N SER A 131 6.12 1.30 -5.26
CA SER A 131 6.08 1.78 -3.88
C SER A 131 6.63 3.21 -3.83
N ASN A 132 5.96 4.08 -3.09
CA ASN A 132 6.43 5.45 -2.88
C ASN A 132 7.26 5.62 -1.59
N GLU A 133 7.36 4.58 -0.76
CA GLU A 133 8.18 4.58 0.47
C GLU A 133 8.01 5.87 1.31
N GLY A 134 6.80 6.40 1.36
CA GLY A 134 6.49 7.67 2.03
C GLY A 134 6.94 8.94 1.28
N ARG A 135 7.39 8.83 0.03
CA ARG A 135 7.86 9.95 -0.82
C ARG A 135 7.12 10.02 -2.16
N PRO A 136 5.79 10.16 -2.16
CA PRO A 136 4.98 10.10 -3.40
C PRO A 136 5.40 11.13 -4.45
N LEU A 137 5.73 12.36 -4.03
CA LEU A 137 6.19 13.41 -4.95
C LEU A 137 7.49 13.02 -5.67
N ALA A 138 8.47 12.46 -4.95
CA ALA A 138 9.75 12.06 -5.56
C ALA A 138 9.55 10.94 -6.60
N VAL A 139 8.65 9.99 -6.29
CA VAL A 139 8.31 8.89 -7.21
C VAL A 139 7.56 9.43 -8.43
N ALA A 140 6.56 10.31 -8.26
CA ALA A 140 5.83 10.93 -9.36
C ALA A 140 6.77 11.73 -10.28
N VAL A 141 7.67 12.54 -9.72
CA VAL A 141 8.67 13.30 -10.50
C VAL A 141 9.60 12.37 -11.27
N SER A 142 10.05 11.26 -10.65
CA SER A 142 10.88 10.26 -11.34
C SER A 142 10.15 9.59 -12.49
N ALA A 143 8.89 9.20 -12.29
CA ALA A 143 8.06 8.61 -13.33
C ALA A 143 7.79 9.59 -14.47
N LEU A 144 7.50 10.86 -14.16
CA LEU A 144 7.31 11.92 -15.17
C LEU A 144 8.57 12.14 -16.03
N LYS A 145 9.76 12.14 -15.42
CA LYS A 145 11.01 12.25 -16.16
C LYS A 145 11.15 11.11 -17.18
N LYS A 146 10.88 9.87 -16.80
CA LYS A 146 10.91 8.72 -17.72
C LYS A 146 9.92 8.88 -18.88
N VAL A 147 8.71 9.40 -18.60
CA VAL A 147 7.72 9.72 -19.64
C VAL A 147 8.28 10.73 -20.62
N TYR A 148 8.79 11.87 -20.12
CA TYR A 148 9.34 12.93 -20.97
C TYR A 148 10.56 12.49 -21.78
N ASP A 149 11.43 11.67 -21.20
CA ASP A 149 12.60 11.12 -21.89
C ASP A 149 12.23 10.15 -23.02
N SER A 150 11.04 9.52 -22.91
CA SER A 150 10.54 8.54 -23.88
C SER A 150 9.53 9.14 -24.87
N LEU A 151 9.03 10.34 -24.60
CA LEU A 151 8.01 10.99 -25.41
C LEU A 151 8.59 11.45 -26.75
N SER A 152 7.89 11.16 -27.85
CA SER A 152 8.32 11.64 -29.16
C SER A 152 8.26 13.17 -29.24
N LYS A 153 9.09 13.79 -30.11
CA LYS A 153 9.12 15.23 -30.30
C LYS A 153 7.80 15.82 -30.87
N ASP A 154 7.01 14.97 -31.51
CA ASP A 154 5.72 15.33 -32.09
C ASP A 154 4.55 15.13 -31.13
N SER A 155 4.83 14.73 -29.89
CA SER A 155 3.84 14.45 -28.83
C SER A 155 3.90 15.49 -27.72
N TYR A 156 2.76 15.72 -27.08
CA TYR A 156 2.66 16.60 -25.91
C TYR A 156 1.57 16.11 -24.96
N ILE A 157 1.73 16.42 -23.67
CA ILE A 157 0.71 16.15 -22.67
C ILE A 157 -0.34 17.26 -22.75
N ALA A 158 -1.53 16.92 -23.25
CA ALA A 158 -2.62 17.86 -23.44
C ALA A 158 -3.41 18.11 -22.14
N TYR A 159 -3.45 17.12 -21.27
CA TYR A 159 -4.14 17.21 -19.98
C TYR A 159 -3.50 16.26 -18.97
N ALA A 160 -3.49 16.68 -17.71
CA ALA A 160 -3.06 15.84 -16.58
C ALA A 160 -4.12 15.87 -15.48
N GLY A 161 -4.40 14.71 -14.92
CA GLY A 161 -5.27 14.53 -13.76
C GLY A 161 -4.53 13.81 -12.64
N VAL A 162 -4.74 14.25 -11.41
CA VAL A 162 -4.14 13.66 -10.20
C VAL A 162 -5.24 13.26 -9.23
N THR A 163 -5.08 12.13 -8.57
CA THR A 163 -5.96 11.62 -7.53
C THR A 163 -5.16 10.93 -6.42
N GLY A 164 -5.84 10.50 -5.37
CA GLY A 164 -5.24 9.82 -4.22
C GLY A 164 -4.90 10.76 -3.07
N TYR A 165 -4.47 10.20 -1.95
CA TYR A 165 -4.15 10.97 -0.74
C TYR A 165 -3.02 11.99 -0.92
N GLY A 166 -2.15 11.77 -1.91
CA GLY A 166 -1.05 12.66 -2.27
C GLY A 166 -1.37 13.69 -3.33
N GLU A 167 -2.63 13.81 -3.79
CA GLU A 167 -3.01 14.69 -4.90
C GLU A 167 -2.62 16.16 -4.73
N LYS A 168 -2.62 16.65 -3.47
CA LYS A 168 -2.22 18.03 -3.16
C LYS A 168 -0.71 18.25 -3.13
N MET A 169 0.08 17.18 -3.19
CA MET A 169 1.54 17.22 -3.15
C MET A 169 2.16 17.03 -4.54
N VAL A 170 1.42 16.45 -5.47
CA VAL A 170 1.81 16.16 -6.84
C VAL A 170 1.10 17.12 -7.80
#